data_62be71d34bb84ce618e22ce9a05e9385
#
_entry.id   62be71d34bb84ce618e22ce9a05e9385
#
_cell.length_a   1.000
_cell.length_b   1.000
_cell.length_c   1.000
_cell.angle_alpha   90.00
_cell.angle_beta   90.00
_cell.angle_gamma   90.00
#
_symmetry.space_group_name_H-M   'P 1'
#
loop_
_entity.id
_entity.type
_entity.pdbx_description
1 polymer ?
#
loop_
_entity_poly.entity_id
_entity_poly.type
_entity_poly.pdbx_seq_one_letter_code
_entity_poly.pdbx_strand_id
1 'polypeptide(L)'
;YTTDDKGEIRVSGVTGTIVAKEVKAAPGYVIDQSTQTQTVTVNPEDTQTLVFLNEPLCSLTLTKLDSVTGKPVPGTEFTVKDGNGTVLGRYTTGKDGTVTVSGLVPGSTVVVSESKVPSGYVLNTTPQTIIVRNGSNSITSGTGGNGTNGGNHNGDSGGNDLTFENDPKTNLIIEKYVTGTTDPLKGVTFLVTESNGQVVGSSNGEYITDENGRIVIEGLEPGVTVTVKEIKTLEGFVLDPTPKSIKIKAGEAQTLRFYNAKQGCIVVKKL
;
A
#
# COMPACT_ATOMS: atom_id res chain seq x y z
N TYR A 1 33.02 -9.56 31.90
CA TYR A 1 34.06 -8.77 31.22
C TYR A 1 33.42 -7.99 30.10
N THR A 2 33.97 -6.80 29.81
CA THR A 2 33.55 -5.93 28.69
C THR A 2 34.80 -5.56 27.90
N THR A 3 34.70 -5.50 26.58
CA THR A 3 35.80 -5.08 25.70
C THR A 3 36.17 -3.63 25.97
N ASP A 4 37.45 -3.33 25.85
CA ASP A 4 37.98 -1.96 25.86
C ASP A 4 37.74 -1.23 24.51
N ASP A 5 38.30 -0.02 24.38
CA ASP A 5 38.20 0.80 23.16
C ASP A 5 38.86 0.18 21.90
N LYS A 6 39.67 -0.86 22.08
CA LYS A 6 40.29 -1.63 20.99
C LYS A 6 39.50 -2.91 20.68
N GLY A 7 38.39 -3.19 21.40
CA GLY A 7 37.63 -4.42 21.26
C GLY A 7 38.30 -5.61 21.97
N GLU A 8 39.25 -5.40 22.91
CA GLU A 8 39.99 -6.46 23.56
C GLU A 8 39.53 -6.68 25.04
N ILE A 9 39.58 -7.93 25.47
CA ILE A 9 39.53 -8.34 26.86
C ILE A 9 40.78 -9.15 27.16
N ARG A 10 41.52 -8.77 28.21
CA ARG A 10 42.70 -9.54 28.67
C ARG A 10 42.37 -10.20 29.99
N VAL A 11 42.49 -11.51 30.02
CA VAL A 11 42.34 -12.32 31.26
C VAL A 11 43.67 -12.99 31.51
N SER A 12 44.26 -12.68 32.67
CA SER A 12 45.56 -13.24 33.10
C SER A 12 45.41 -14.20 34.27
N GLY A 13 46.43 -15.04 34.48
CA GLY A 13 46.47 -15.99 35.64
C GLY A 13 45.56 -17.20 35.43
N VAL A 14 45.26 -17.56 34.20
CA VAL A 14 44.43 -18.72 33.82
C VAL A 14 45.25 -19.81 33.15
N THR A 15 44.96 -21.08 33.46
CA THR A 15 45.51 -22.27 32.82
C THR A 15 44.45 -23.33 32.65
N GLY A 16 44.64 -24.27 31.71
CA GLY A 16 43.69 -25.33 31.42
C GLY A 16 42.66 -24.95 30.34
N THR A 17 41.58 -25.66 30.30
CA THR A 17 40.51 -25.43 29.31
C THR A 17 39.63 -24.27 29.71
N ILE A 18 39.60 -23.22 28.89
CA ILE A 18 38.82 -22.01 29.09
C ILE A 18 37.70 -21.98 28.03
N VAL A 19 36.50 -21.71 28.49
CA VAL A 19 35.33 -21.47 27.63
C VAL A 19 34.94 -20.00 27.74
N ALA A 20 34.94 -19.30 26.61
CA ALA A 20 34.47 -17.94 26.55
C ALA A 20 33.18 -17.87 25.74
N LYS A 21 32.19 -17.11 26.25
CA LYS A 21 30.91 -16.90 25.58
C LYS A 21 30.60 -15.42 25.51
N GLU A 22 30.30 -14.92 24.33
CA GLU A 22 29.73 -13.58 24.15
C GLU A 22 28.26 -13.59 24.59
N VAL A 23 27.90 -12.68 25.50
CA VAL A 23 26.55 -12.59 26.07
C VAL A 23 25.78 -11.37 25.61
N LYS A 24 26.49 -10.39 25.04
CA LYS A 24 25.89 -9.15 24.52
C LYS A 24 26.79 -8.54 23.45
N ALA A 25 26.23 -8.28 22.28
CA ALA A 25 26.87 -7.51 21.23
C ALA A 25 26.87 -6.00 21.54
N ALA A 26 27.74 -5.25 20.87
CA ALA A 26 27.71 -3.80 20.88
C ALA A 26 26.41 -3.26 20.24
N PRO A 27 25.98 -2.02 20.59
CA PRO A 27 24.82 -1.41 19.94
C PRO A 27 25.00 -1.37 18.40
N GLY A 28 23.95 -1.72 17.66
CA GLY A 28 23.99 -1.80 16.20
C GLY A 28 24.49 -3.12 15.64
N TYR A 29 24.81 -4.10 16.50
CA TYR A 29 25.29 -5.42 16.09
C TYR A 29 24.43 -6.54 16.69
N VAL A 30 24.45 -7.71 16.07
CA VAL A 30 23.91 -8.97 16.57
C VAL A 30 25.06 -9.97 16.73
N ILE A 31 24.97 -10.82 17.76
CA ILE A 31 25.95 -11.87 18.02
C ILE A 31 25.89 -12.89 16.86
N ASP A 32 27.04 -13.13 16.22
CA ASP A 32 27.18 -14.26 15.31
C ASP A 32 27.17 -15.58 16.11
N GLN A 33 26.11 -16.35 15.93
CA GLN A 33 25.91 -17.60 16.67
C GLN A 33 27.01 -18.64 16.39
N SER A 34 27.68 -18.55 15.26
CA SER A 34 28.77 -19.46 14.89
C SER A 34 30.04 -19.23 15.74
N THR A 35 30.24 -18.01 16.22
CA THR A 35 31.42 -17.64 17.03
C THR A 35 31.07 -17.32 18.49
N GLN A 36 29.77 -17.36 18.87
CA GLN A 36 29.28 -16.94 20.19
C GLN A 36 29.97 -17.64 21.37
N THR A 37 30.34 -18.92 21.22
CA THR A 37 30.99 -19.70 22.26
C THR A 37 32.24 -20.37 21.71
N GLN A 38 33.40 -20.09 22.31
CA GLN A 38 34.68 -20.66 21.92
C GLN A 38 35.41 -21.28 23.09
N THR A 39 36.16 -22.32 22.82
CA THR A 39 36.95 -23.05 23.82
C THR A 39 38.42 -23.09 23.40
N VAL A 40 39.30 -22.85 24.36
CA VAL A 40 40.74 -22.90 24.15
C VAL A 40 41.46 -23.54 25.34
N THR A 41 42.58 -24.19 25.12
CA THR A 41 43.44 -24.69 26.20
C THR A 41 44.64 -23.72 26.33
N VAL A 42 44.82 -23.22 27.54
CA VAL A 42 45.93 -22.29 27.88
C VAL A 42 46.95 -23.05 28.75
N ASN A 43 48.17 -23.18 28.26
CA ASN A 43 49.27 -23.77 29.00
C ASN A 43 50.02 -22.70 29.83
N PRO A 44 50.83 -23.08 30.84
CA PRO A 44 51.68 -22.13 31.54
C PRO A 44 52.60 -21.36 30.55
N GLU A 45 52.72 -20.04 30.77
CA GLU A 45 53.51 -19.11 29.92
C GLU A 45 52.98 -18.92 28.50
N ASP A 46 51.81 -19.44 28.15
CA ASP A 46 51.19 -19.33 26.86
C ASP A 46 50.21 -18.13 26.77
N THR A 47 50.01 -17.62 25.57
CA THR A 47 48.99 -16.60 25.27
C THR A 47 48.14 -17.10 24.12
N GLN A 48 46.87 -17.29 24.36
CA GLN A 48 45.87 -17.71 23.38
C GLN A 48 44.95 -16.54 23.03
N THR A 49 44.51 -16.47 21.78
CA THR A 49 43.55 -15.45 21.31
C THR A 49 42.30 -16.12 20.80
N LEU A 50 41.12 -15.65 21.24
CA LEU A 50 39.83 -15.99 20.72
C LEU A 50 39.27 -14.77 19.99
N VAL A 51 38.69 -14.97 18.81
CA VAL A 51 38.11 -13.90 18.01
C VAL A 51 36.61 -14.12 17.90
N PHE A 52 35.82 -13.16 18.39
CA PHE A 52 34.39 -13.13 18.26
C PHE A 52 33.99 -12.15 17.18
N LEU A 53 33.08 -12.57 16.32
CA LEU A 53 32.55 -11.75 15.23
C LEU A 53 31.12 -11.39 15.52
N ASN A 54 30.75 -10.17 15.16
CA ASN A 54 29.37 -9.69 15.24
C ASN A 54 28.92 -9.15 13.88
N GLU A 55 27.68 -9.36 13.54
CA GLU A 55 27.11 -8.85 12.31
C GLU A 55 26.41 -7.50 12.56
N PRO A 56 26.60 -6.51 11.68
CA PRO A 56 25.86 -5.25 11.80
C PRO A 56 24.36 -5.49 11.56
N LEU A 57 23.54 -4.82 12.35
CA LEU A 57 22.09 -4.78 12.11
C LEU A 57 21.81 -4.00 10.82
N CYS A 58 20.80 -4.44 10.09
CA CYS A 58 20.41 -3.91 8.79
C CYS A 58 19.22 -2.97 8.90
N SER A 59 18.93 -2.28 7.81
CA SER A 59 17.72 -1.50 7.62
C SER A 59 16.98 -1.92 6.36
N LEU A 60 15.67 -1.62 6.34
CA LEU A 60 14.77 -1.83 5.21
C LEU A 60 14.09 -0.51 4.89
N THR A 61 14.14 -0.07 3.64
CA THR A 61 13.39 1.10 3.16
C THR A 61 12.08 0.64 2.55
N LEU A 62 10.97 1.21 3.02
CA LEU A 62 9.64 1.02 2.46
C LEU A 62 9.30 2.25 1.63
N THR A 63 8.95 2.05 0.36
CA THR A 63 8.56 3.11 -0.57
C THR A 63 7.09 2.92 -0.95
N LYS A 64 6.34 4.02 -0.91
CA LYS A 64 4.92 4.04 -1.28
C LYS A 64 4.66 4.97 -2.43
N LEU A 65 4.06 4.42 -3.51
CA LEU A 65 3.77 5.14 -4.74
C LEU A 65 2.29 5.06 -5.11
N ASP A 66 1.84 6.06 -5.84
CA ASP A 66 0.58 6.07 -6.59
C ASP A 66 0.74 5.21 -7.85
N SER A 67 -0.12 4.21 -8.04
CA SER A 67 -0.02 3.22 -9.13
C SER A 67 -0.20 3.81 -10.53
N VAL A 68 -0.85 4.99 -10.63
CA VAL A 68 -1.14 5.64 -11.92
C VAL A 68 -0.07 6.66 -12.28
N THR A 69 0.35 7.46 -11.31
CA THR A 69 1.25 8.59 -11.55
C THR A 69 2.70 8.33 -11.18
N GLY A 70 2.98 7.25 -10.42
CA GLY A 70 4.29 6.96 -9.86
C GLY A 70 4.75 7.96 -8.79
N LYS A 71 3.88 8.88 -8.35
CA LYS A 71 4.25 9.88 -7.33
C LYS A 71 4.28 9.27 -5.94
N PRO A 72 5.14 9.81 -5.06
CA PRO A 72 5.17 9.41 -3.66
C PRO A 72 3.83 9.59 -2.95
N VAL A 73 3.46 8.64 -2.07
CA VAL A 73 2.26 8.71 -1.22
C VAL A 73 2.68 8.81 0.25
N PRO A 74 2.69 10.02 0.83
CA PRO A 74 2.98 10.22 2.23
C PRO A 74 1.80 9.80 3.11
N GLY A 75 2.09 9.44 4.38
CA GLY A 75 1.07 9.14 5.39
C GLY A 75 0.48 7.73 5.30
N THR A 76 1.08 6.83 4.53
CA THR A 76 0.75 5.40 4.54
C THR A 76 1.40 4.74 5.75
N GLU A 77 0.63 4.00 6.55
CA GLU A 77 1.13 3.24 7.69
C GLU A 77 1.34 1.77 7.31
N PHE A 78 2.51 1.26 7.66
CA PHE A 78 2.89 -0.14 7.51
C PHE A 78 3.01 -0.81 8.87
N THR A 79 2.55 -2.05 8.96
CA THR A 79 2.86 -2.96 10.05
C THR A 79 3.95 -3.91 9.61
N VAL A 80 5.06 -3.94 10.36
CA VAL A 80 6.21 -4.80 10.11
C VAL A 80 6.26 -5.90 11.16
N LYS A 81 6.37 -7.15 10.72
CA LYS A 81 6.43 -8.34 11.57
C LYS A 81 7.67 -9.17 11.24
N ASP A 82 8.13 -9.96 12.21
CA ASP A 82 9.12 -11.01 11.94
C ASP A 82 8.49 -12.23 11.25
N GLY A 83 9.31 -13.21 10.89
CA GLY A 83 8.85 -14.46 10.26
C GLY A 83 7.92 -15.33 11.14
N ASN A 84 7.87 -15.07 12.45
CA ASN A 84 6.98 -15.74 13.41
C ASN A 84 5.67 -14.99 13.63
N GLY A 85 5.49 -13.82 12.97
CA GLY A 85 4.31 -13.00 13.08
C GLY A 85 4.34 -11.98 14.23
N THR A 86 5.45 -11.88 14.97
CA THR A 86 5.63 -10.88 16.04
C THR A 86 5.76 -9.49 15.42
N VAL A 87 4.99 -8.53 15.92
CA VAL A 87 5.05 -7.14 15.43
C VAL A 87 6.36 -6.50 15.89
N LEU A 88 7.20 -6.13 14.94
CA LEU A 88 8.43 -5.37 15.15
C LEU A 88 8.16 -3.86 15.29
N GLY A 89 7.13 -3.35 14.60
CA GLY A 89 6.75 -1.95 14.69
C GLY A 89 5.69 -1.53 13.66
N ARG A 90 5.28 -0.25 13.77
CA ARG A 90 4.46 0.45 12.79
C ARG A 90 5.22 1.67 12.29
N TYR A 91 5.18 1.89 11.00
CA TYR A 91 6.01 2.90 10.33
C TYR A 91 5.15 3.66 9.33
N THR A 92 5.29 4.99 9.31
CA THR A 92 4.49 5.85 8.43
C THR A 92 5.39 6.58 7.44
N THR A 93 5.01 6.57 6.16
CA THR A 93 5.79 7.21 5.08
C THR A 93 5.84 8.73 5.24
N GLY A 94 7.03 9.28 5.01
CA GLY A 94 7.30 10.72 4.98
C GLY A 94 6.82 11.39 3.70
N LYS A 95 7.17 12.67 3.52
CA LYS A 95 6.78 13.49 2.35
C LYS A 95 7.28 12.92 1.01
N ASP A 96 8.37 12.21 1.04
CA ASP A 96 8.99 11.53 -0.10
C ASP A 96 8.39 10.13 -0.36
N GLY A 97 7.35 9.74 0.38
CA GLY A 97 6.72 8.43 0.28
C GLY A 97 7.56 7.29 0.87
N THR A 98 8.64 7.59 1.61
CA THR A 98 9.50 6.56 2.18
C THR A 98 9.46 6.52 3.70
N VAL A 99 9.83 5.35 4.26
CA VAL A 99 10.12 5.18 5.68
C VAL A 99 11.16 4.07 5.86
N THR A 100 12.07 4.24 6.82
CA THR A 100 13.13 3.27 7.11
C THR A 100 12.83 2.49 8.40
N VAL A 101 12.91 1.17 8.30
CA VAL A 101 12.85 0.22 9.41
C VAL A 101 14.28 -0.19 9.74
N SER A 102 14.76 0.11 10.94
CA SER A 102 16.13 -0.19 11.37
C SER A 102 16.17 -1.29 12.42
N GLY A 103 17.37 -1.83 12.68
CA GLY A 103 17.60 -2.83 13.73
C GLY A 103 17.21 -4.25 13.32
N LEU A 104 17.19 -4.54 12.03
CA LEU A 104 16.86 -5.86 11.50
C LEU A 104 18.08 -6.78 11.52
N VAL A 105 17.85 -8.04 11.93
CA VAL A 105 18.90 -9.06 11.97
C VAL A 105 19.14 -9.61 10.57
N PRO A 106 20.39 -9.66 10.07
CA PRO A 106 20.73 -10.30 8.82
C PRO A 106 20.23 -11.75 8.75
N GLY A 107 19.71 -12.18 7.61
CA GLY A 107 19.14 -13.52 7.40
C GLY A 107 17.73 -13.70 7.98
N SER A 108 17.19 -12.76 8.76
CA SER A 108 15.84 -12.85 9.27
C SER A 108 14.79 -12.59 8.19
N THR A 109 13.62 -13.21 8.38
CA THR A 109 12.44 -12.95 7.54
C THR A 109 11.63 -11.80 8.13
N VAL A 110 11.27 -10.85 7.29
CA VAL A 110 10.41 -9.71 7.63
C VAL A 110 9.19 -9.71 6.71
N VAL A 111 8.00 -9.54 7.29
CA VAL A 111 6.71 -9.44 6.61
C VAL A 111 6.16 -8.05 6.81
N VAL A 112 5.88 -7.36 5.72
CA VAL A 112 5.37 -5.98 5.70
C VAL A 112 3.99 -5.95 5.07
N SER A 113 3.03 -5.33 5.74
CA SER A 113 1.68 -5.09 5.20
C SER A 113 1.24 -3.66 5.47
N GLU A 114 0.43 -3.11 4.58
CA GLU A 114 -0.22 -1.83 4.84
C GLU A 114 -1.30 -1.99 5.90
N SER A 115 -1.38 -1.05 6.82
CA SER A 115 -2.41 -0.98 7.86
C SER A 115 -3.33 0.24 7.70
N LYS A 116 -2.84 1.29 7.02
CA LYS A 116 -3.62 2.51 6.74
C LYS A 116 -3.05 3.26 5.54
N VAL A 117 -3.94 3.84 4.74
CA VAL A 117 -3.58 4.72 3.62
C VAL A 117 -4.34 6.05 3.72
N PRO A 118 -3.88 7.12 3.05
CA PRO A 118 -4.63 8.36 2.92
C PRO A 118 -6.00 8.11 2.27
N SER A 119 -7.00 8.95 2.60
CA SER A 119 -8.41 8.75 2.20
C SER A 119 -8.65 8.67 0.69
N GLY A 120 -7.75 9.22 -0.12
CA GLY A 120 -7.84 9.17 -1.58
C GLY A 120 -7.35 7.88 -2.23
N TYR A 121 -6.95 6.87 -1.45
CA TYR A 121 -6.37 5.62 -1.96
C TYR A 121 -7.14 4.40 -1.48
N VAL A 122 -7.00 3.29 -2.21
CA VAL A 122 -7.52 1.97 -1.84
C VAL A 122 -6.45 1.25 -1.02
N LEU A 123 -6.82 0.76 0.16
CA LEU A 123 -5.92 0.00 1.02
C LEU A 123 -5.63 -1.38 0.40
N ASN A 124 -4.35 -1.70 0.21
CA ASN A 124 -3.91 -3.04 -0.19
C ASN A 124 -3.26 -3.76 0.99
N THR A 125 -3.98 -4.69 1.59
CA THR A 125 -3.51 -5.45 2.75
C THR A 125 -2.64 -6.64 2.41
N THR A 126 -2.35 -6.89 1.12
CA THR A 126 -1.49 -8.00 0.67
C THR A 126 -0.08 -7.82 1.23
N PRO A 127 0.43 -8.75 2.04
CA PRO A 127 1.75 -8.61 2.63
C PRO A 127 2.85 -8.89 1.61
N GLN A 128 3.97 -8.20 1.77
CA GLN A 128 5.23 -8.54 1.10
C GLN A 128 6.21 -9.11 2.12
N THR A 129 6.99 -10.09 1.70
CA THR A 129 7.96 -10.78 2.55
C THR A 129 9.36 -10.62 1.96
N ILE A 130 10.32 -10.31 2.83
CA ILE A 130 11.73 -10.17 2.45
C ILE A 130 12.61 -10.94 3.45
N ILE A 131 13.73 -11.50 2.96
CA ILE A 131 14.83 -11.97 3.80
C ILE A 131 15.83 -10.84 3.87
N VAL A 132 16.09 -10.35 5.09
CA VAL A 132 17.03 -9.26 5.34
C VAL A 132 18.45 -9.70 4.96
N ARG A 133 19.10 -8.95 4.08
CA ARG A 133 20.46 -9.23 3.62
C ARG A 133 21.45 -8.29 4.29
N ASN A 134 22.65 -8.80 4.51
CA ASN A 134 23.76 -8.02 5.01
C ASN A 134 24.19 -7.02 3.93
N GLY A 135 24.30 -5.74 4.27
CA GLY A 135 24.52 -4.65 3.32
C GLY A 135 23.21 -3.99 2.86
N SER A 136 23.34 -2.93 2.06
CA SER A 136 22.20 -2.25 1.45
C SER A 136 21.67 -3.07 0.28
N ASN A 137 20.49 -3.65 0.36
CA ASN A 137 19.85 -4.39 -0.74
C ASN A 137 18.57 -3.68 -1.16
N SER A 138 18.54 -3.13 -2.38
CA SER A 138 17.34 -2.60 -3.01
C SER A 138 16.65 -3.70 -3.82
N ILE A 139 15.41 -3.99 -3.51
CA ILE A 139 14.56 -4.79 -4.39
C ILE A 139 13.45 -3.87 -4.87
N THR A 140 13.61 -3.35 -6.07
CA THR A 140 12.54 -2.66 -6.78
C THR A 140 11.59 -3.72 -7.31
N SER A 141 10.46 -3.93 -6.63
CA SER A 141 9.36 -4.72 -7.19
C SER A 141 8.63 -3.86 -8.21
N GLY A 142 8.91 -4.12 -9.48
CA GLY A 142 8.21 -3.46 -10.60
C GLY A 142 6.78 -3.94 -10.70
N THR A 143 5.92 -2.96 -10.89
CA THR A 143 4.64 -2.92 -11.61
C THR A 143 3.79 -4.19 -11.69
N GLY A 144 2.58 -4.09 -11.20
CA GLY A 144 1.49 -4.88 -11.70
C GLY A 144 0.63 -5.50 -10.62
N GLY A 145 -0.61 -5.08 -10.61
CA GLY A 145 -1.67 -5.70 -9.85
C GLY A 145 -1.72 -7.19 -10.01
N ASN A 146 -1.97 -7.83 -8.92
CA ASN A 146 -2.18 -9.25 -8.69
C ASN A 146 -0.95 -9.99 -8.18
N GLY A 147 -0.95 -10.22 -6.86
CA GLY A 147 0.12 -10.89 -6.14
C GLY A 147 0.53 -12.21 -6.74
N THR A 148 1.75 -12.26 -7.21
CA THR A 148 2.52 -13.49 -7.33
C THR A 148 4.00 -13.19 -7.21
N ASN A 149 4.57 -13.69 -6.12
CA ASN A 149 5.97 -14.05 -5.93
C ASN A 149 7.07 -13.03 -6.26
N GLY A 150 7.80 -12.68 -5.20
CA GLY A 150 9.12 -12.10 -5.30
C GLY A 150 10.01 -12.79 -6.32
N GLY A 151 10.14 -12.20 -7.48
CA GLY A 151 11.09 -12.58 -8.49
C GLY A 151 12.50 -12.24 -8.02
N ASN A 152 13.32 -13.25 -7.92
CA ASN A 152 14.75 -13.17 -7.69
C ASN A 152 15.40 -12.42 -8.86
N HIS A 153 15.63 -11.12 -8.73
CA HIS A 153 16.48 -10.39 -9.67
C HIS A 153 17.91 -10.35 -9.15
N ASN A 154 18.74 -11.23 -9.71
CA ASN A 154 20.20 -11.06 -9.72
C ASN A 154 20.54 -9.78 -10.50
N GLY A 155 20.92 -8.73 -9.77
CA GLY A 155 21.40 -7.46 -10.34
C GLY A 155 21.82 -6.53 -9.22
N ASP A 156 23.09 -6.65 -8.90
CA ASP A 156 24.00 -5.81 -8.14
C ASP A 156 23.53 -4.38 -7.82
N SER A 157 23.38 -4.14 -6.55
CA SER A 157 23.53 -2.98 -5.67
C SER A 157 22.37 -2.84 -4.68
N GLY A 158 22.42 -3.42 -3.63
CA GLY A 158 22.79 -3.28 -2.29
C GLY A 158 21.77 -2.59 -1.35
N GLY A 159 20.43 -2.87 -1.31
CA GLY A 159 19.56 -2.35 -0.28
C GLY A 159 18.40 -3.31 0.04
N ASN A 160 17.91 -3.33 1.29
CA ASN A 160 16.61 -3.90 1.59
C ASN A 160 15.56 -2.84 1.31
N ASP A 161 14.94 -2.88 0.13
CA ASP A 161 13.85 -1.95 -0.22
C ASP A 161 12.63 -2.72 -0.66
N LEU A 162 11.46 -2.27 -0.23
CA LEU A 162 10.16 -2.75 -0.70
C LEU A 162 9.34 -1.59 -1.23
N THR A 163 8.80 -1.75 -2.43
CA THR A 163 7.90 -0.78 -3.02
C THR A 163 6.46 -1.31 -2.99
N PHE A 164 5.56 -0.46 -2.55
CA PHE A 164 4.12 -0.69 -2.50
C PHE A 164 3.42 0.35 -3.36
N GLU A 165 2.42 -0.08 -4.10
CA GLU A 165 1.59 0.81 -4.92
C GLU A 165 0.14 0.71 -4.48
N ASN A 166 -0.57 1.86 -4.46
CA ASN A 166 -2.02 1.88 -4.25
C ASN A 166 -2.72 2.62 -5.37
N ASP A 167 -3.87 2.10 -5.73
CA ASP A 167 -4.75 2.74 -6.71
C ASP A 167 -5.42 3.97 -6.08
N PRO A 168 -5.33 5.14 -6.72
CA PRO A 168 -6.11 6.29 -6.30
C PRO A 168 -7.60 6.03 -6.57
N LYS A 169 -8.45 6.42 -5.62
CA LYS A 169 -9.89 6.48 -5.80
C LYS A 169 -10.24 7.53 -6.87
N THR A 170 -11.35 7.33 -7.54
CA THR A 170 -11.76 8.21 -8.63
C THR A 170 -13.21 8.64 -8.52
N ASN A 171 -13.66 9.47 -9.45
CA ASN A 171 -15.01 10.02 -9.48
C ASN A 171 -15.76 9.53 -10.70
N LEU A 172 -17.10 9.34 -10.56
CA LEU A 172 -18.02 9.17 -11.66
C LEU A 172 -18.86 10.44 -11.81
N ILE A 173 -18.91 10.97 -13.03
CA ILE A 173 -19.73 12.11 -13.41
C ILE A 173 -20.93 11.59 -14.20
N ILE A 174 -22.13 11.97 -13.81
CA ILE A 174 -23.36 11.75 -14.56
C ILE A 174 -23.77 13.10 -15.14
N GLU A 175 -23.99 13.16 -16.46
CA GLU A 175 -24.46 14.36 -17.15
C GLU A 175 -25.80 14.07 -17.80
N LYS A 176 -26.77 14.95 -17.59
CA LYS A 176 -28.15 14.84 -18.08
C LYS A 176 -28.55 16.02 -18.95
N TYR A 177 -28.98 15.71 -20.16
CA TYR A 177 -29.31 16.70 -21.19
C TYR A 177 -30.68 16.43 -21.83
N VAL A 178 -31.22 17.45 -22.51
CA VAL A 178 -32.35 17.32 -23.45
C VAL A 178 -31.87 16.62 -24.70
N THR A 179 -32.61 15.64 -25.20
CA THR A 179 -32.26 14.90 -26.44
C THR A 179 -32.08 15.84 -27.64
N GLY A 180 -30.92 15.68 -28.29
CA GLY A 180 -30.56 16.48 -29.48
C GLY A 180 -29.99 17.85 -29.15
N THR A 181 -29.79 18.21 -27.90
CA THR A 181 -29.21 19.48 -27.43
C THR A 181 -28.10 19.28 -26.42
N THR A 182 -27.51 20.36 -25.95
CA THR A 182 -26.62 20.42 -24.76
C THR A 182 -27.28 21.11 -23.58
N ASP A 183 -28.61 21.30 -23.61
CA ASP A 183 -29.35 21.94 -22.55
C ASP A 183 -29.40 20.99 -21.32
N PRO A 184 -28.88 21.41 -20.17
CA PRO A 184 -28.83 20.55 -18.99
C PRO A 184 -30.21 20.38 -18.35
N LEU A 185 -30.46 19.20 -17.78
CA LEU A 185 -31.67 18.92 -17.01
C LEU A 185 -31.36 18.81 -15.52
N LYS A 186 -31.71 19.84 -14.75
CA LYS A 186 -31.66 19.87 -13.30
C LYS A 186 -32.83 19.08 -12.72
N GLY A 187 -32.64 18.40 -11.57
CA GLY A 187 -33.69 17.77 -10.77
C GLY A 187 -34.10 16.37 -11.24
N VAL A 188 -33.37 15.77 -12.15
CA VAL A 188 -33.55 14.37 -12.57
C VAL A 188 -32.89 13.46 -11.54
N THR A 189 -33.62 12.40 -11.10
CA THR A 189 -33.11 11.48 -10.07
C THR A 189 -32.60 10.19 -10.71
N PHE A 190 -31.42 9.78 -10.28
CA PHE A 190 -30.74 8.55 -10.67
C PHE A 190 -30.56 7.65 -9.46
N LEU A 191 -30.74 6.34 -9.64
CA LEU A 191 -30.29 5.30 -8.73
C LEU A 191 -28.92 4.79 -9.19
N VAL A 192 -27.96 4.75 -8.29
CA VAL A 192 -26.58 4.28 -8.55
C VAL A 192 -26.28 3.09 -7.67
N THR A 193 -25.93 1.96 -8.29
CA THR A 193 -25.66 0.70 -7.61
C THR A 193 -24.35 0.09 -8.14
N GLU A 194 -23.73 -0.75 -7.34
CA GLU A 194 -22.70 -1.66 -7.80
C GLU A 194 -23.29 -2.88 -8.48
N SER A 195 -22.45 -3.67 -9.18
CA SER A 195 -22.89 -4.90 -9.87
C SER A 195 -23.47 -5.98 -8.95
N ASN A 196 -23.14 -5.95 -7.65
CA ASN A 196 -23.69 -6.82 -6.62
C ASN A 196 -25.05 -6.34 -6.09
N GLY A 197 -25.58 -5.22 -6.60
CA GLY A 197 -26.84 -4.60 -6.17
C GLY A 197 -26.70 -3.68 -4.95
N GLN A 198 -25.51 -3.52 -4.41
CA GLN A 198 -25.25 -2.58 -3.31
C GLN A 198 -25.39 -1.14 -3.80
N VAL A 199 -26.03 -0.29 -2.99
CA VAL A 199 -26.13 1.15 -3.33
C VAL A 199 -24.82 1.87 -3.12
N VAL A 200 -24.52 2.82 -4.01
CA VAL A 200 -23.33 3.66 -3.91
C VAL A 200 -23.66 4.90 -3.08
N GLY A 201 -22.82 5.17 -2.07
CA GLY A 201 -22.91 6.36 -1.22
C GLY A 201 -23.97 6.28 -0.12
N SER A 202 -24.24 7.43 0.53
CA SER A 202 -25.05 7.51 1.77
C SER A 202 -26.55 7.78 1.56
N SER A 203 -26.96 8.17 0.34
CA SER A 203 -28.34 8.60 0.03
C SER A 203 -29.21 7.45 -0.55
N ASN A 204 -29.08 6.24 -0.03
CA ASN A 204 -29.69 5.03 -0.60
C ASN A 204 -29.41 4.84 -2.10
N GLY A 205 -28.28 5.36 -2.58
CA GLY A 205 -27.91 5.35 -4.00
C GLY A 205 -28.66 6.33 -4.87
N GLU A 206 -29.51 7.20 -4.32
CA GLU A 206 -30.27 8.19 -5.07
C GLU A 206 -29.52 9.52 -5.15
N TYR A 207 -29.38 10.03 -6.36
CA TYR A 207 -28.68 11.26 -6.69
C TYR A 207 -29.54 12.11 -7.61
N ILE A 208 -29.50 13.43 -7.40
CA ILE A 208 -30.31 14.40 -8.17
C ILE A 208 -29.36 15.34 -8.94
N THR A 209 -29.64 15.58 -10.22
CA THR A 209 -28.84 16.49 -11.05
C THR A 209 -28.95 17.94 -10.57
N ASP A 210 -27.80 18.63 -10.56
CA ASP A 210 -27.66 20.03 -10.20
C ASP A 210 -28.09 21.00 -11.32
N GLU A 211 -27.81 22.31 -11.16
CA GLU A 211 -28.12 23.37 -12.14
C GLU A 211 -27.49 23.12 -13.52
N ASN A 212 -26.36 22.40 -13.55
CA ASN A 212 -25.63 22.06 -14.77
C ASN A 212 -26.02 20.71 -15.33
N GLY A 213 -27.09 20.08 -14.81
CA GLY A 213 -27.49 18.72 -15.17
C GLY A 213 -26.48 17.64 -14.71
N ARG A 214 -25.67 17.91 -13.67
CA ARG A 214 -24.57 17.04 -13.25
C ARG A 214 -24.79 16.42 -11.88
N ILE A 215 -24.23 15.23 -11.72
CA ILE A 215 -23.99 14.55 -10.44
C ILE A 215 -22.51 14.18 -10.42
N VAL A 216 -21.81 14.40 -9.31
CA VAL A 216 -20.44 13.93 -9.10
C VAL A 216 -20.47 12.96 -7.93
N ILE A 217 -20.07 11.72 -8.18
CA ILE A 217 -19.92 10.66 -7.18
C ILE A 217 -18.44 10.46 -6.93
N GLU A 218 -17.99 10.80 -5.74
CA GLU A 218 -16.59 10.81 -5.36
C GLU A 218 -16.17 9.54 -4.63
N GLY A 219 -14.88 9.25 -4.66
CA GLY A 219 -14.26 8.23 -3.82
C GLY A 219 -14.56 6.79 -4.23
N LEU A 220 -14.89 6.56 -5.50
CA LEU A 220 -15.13 5.22 -6.04
C LEU A 220 -13.84 4.43 -6.15
N GLU A 221 -13.92 3.15 -5.80
CA GLU A 221 -12.78 2.23 -5.89
C GLU A 221 -12.62 1.71 -7.31
N PRO A 222 -11.40 1.73 -7.87
CA PRO A 222 -11.12 1.14 -9.15
C PRO A 222 -11.46 -0.36 -9.20
N GLY A 223 -11.86 -0.83 -10.38
CA GLY A 223 -12.24 -2.23 -10.59
C GLY A 223 -13.71 -2.54 -10.33
N VAL A 224 -14.41 -1.72 -9.55
CA VAL A 224 -15.86 -1.85 -9.30
C VAL A 224 -16.63 -1.50 -10.56
N THR A 225 -17.71 -2.23 -10.85
CA THR A 225 -18.65 -1.87 -11.91
C THR A 225 -19.86 -1.18 -11.28
N VAL A 226 -20.11 0.04 -11.72
CA VAL A 226 -21.23 0.87 -11.26
C VAL A 226 -22.30 0.92 -12.35
N THR A 227 -23.57 0.75 -11.93
CA THR A 227 -24.75 0.84 -12.78
C THR A 227 -25.57 2.07 -12.38
N VAL A 228 -25.88 2.91 -13.35
CA VAL A 228 -26.64 4.15 -13.19
C VAL A 228 -27.95 4.01 -13.94
N LYS A 229 -29.08 4.22 -13.26
CA LYS A 229 -30.43 4.14 -13.83
C LYS A 229 -31.22 5.38 -13.45
N GLU A 230 -31.85 6.01 -14.44
CA GLU A 230 -32.80 7.07 -14.18
C GLU A 230 -34.10 6.50 -13.56
N ILE A 231 -34.51 7.05 -12.41
CA ILE A 231 -35.72 6.60 -11.70
C ILE A 231 -36.82 7.66 -11.64
N LYS A 232 -36.47 8.94 -11.85
CA LYS A 232 -37.43 10.04 -11.88
C LYS A 232 -36.95 11.14 -12.82
N THR A 233 -37.85 11.61 -13.69
CA THR A 233 -37.60 12.76 -14.58
C THR A 233 -38.51 13.95 -14.23
N LEU A 234 -38.35 15.03 -14.99
CA LEU A 234 -39.14 16.25 -14.85
C LEU A 234 -40.49 16.12 -15.59
N GLU A 235 -41.47 16.91 -15.17
CA GLU A 235 -42.70 17.09 -15.93
C GLU A 235 -42.40 17.62 -17.35
N GLY A 236 -43.13 17.11 -18.34
CA GLY A 236 -42.90 17.45 -19.74
C GLY A 236 -41.77 16.68 -20.43
N PHE A 237 -41.12 15.73 -19.72
CA PHE A 237 -40.09 14.86 -20.31
C PHE A 237 -40.48 13.38 -20.21
N VAL A 238 -39.92 12.59 -21.11
CA VAL A 238 -40.08 11.13 -21.13
C VAL A 238 -38.95 10.51 -20.30
N LEU A 239 -39.32 9.69 -19.30
CA LEU A 239 -38.35 8.91 -18.51
C LEU A 239 -37.68 7.86 -19.39
N ASP A 240 -36.35 7.80 -19.40
CA ASP A 240 -35.58 6.70 -19.99
C ASP A 240 -35.00 5.82 -18.85
N PRO A 241 -35.65 4.70 -18.53
CA PRO A 241 -35.21 3.83 -17.43
C PRO A 241 -34.06 2.90 -17.83
N THR A 242 -33.51 3.04 -19.05
CA THR A 242 -32.41 2.20 -19.55
C THR A 242 -31.15 2.41 -18.72
N PRO A 243 -30.65 1.39 -18.02
CA PRO A 243 -29.45 1.57 -17.20
C PRO A 243 -28.18 1.61 -18.05
N LYS A 244 -27.18 2.32 -17.56
CA LYS A 244 -25.81 2.30 -18.10
C LYS A 244 -24.85 1.84 -17.04
N SER A 245 -23.95 0.94 -17.42
CA SER A 245 -22.90 0.43 -16.53
C SER A 245 -21.53 0.82 -16.98
N ILE A 246 -20.63 1.08 -16.04
CA ILE A 246 -19.24 1.43 -16.30
C ILE A 246 -18.33 0.78 -15.25
N LYS A 247 -17.21 0.19 -15.69
CA LYS A 247 -16.15 -0.28 -14.79
C LYS A 247 -15.27 0.91 -14.42
N ILE A 248 -15.14 1.17 -13.15
CA ILE A 248 -14.35 2.27 -12.61
C ILE A 248 -12.87 2.01 -12.82
N LYS A 249 -12.14 3.01 -13.35
CA LYS A 249 -10.69 2.99 -13.59
C LYS A 249 -10.00 3.92 -12.59
N ALA A 250 -8.79 3.59 -12.18
CA ALA A 250 -7.97 4.46 -11.36
C ALA A 250 -7.57 5.75 -12.10
N GLY A 251 -7.42 6.85 -11.38
CA GLY A 251 -6.72 8.06 -11.83
C GLY A 251 -7.54 9.10 -12.56
N GLU A 252 -8.58 8.73 -13.34
CA GLU A 252 -9.36 9.69 -14.11
C GLU A 252 -10.86 9.61 -13.82
N ALA A 253 -11.49 10.75 -13.65
CA ALA A 253 -12.94 10.83 -13.53
C ALA A 253 -13.60 10.36 -14.85
N GLN A 254 -14.56 9.47 -14.74
CA GLN A 254 -15.30 8.92 -15.88
C GLN A 254 -16.68 9.56 -15.98
N THR A 255 -17.21 9.69 -17.19
CA THR A 255 -18.51 10.37 -17.43
C THR A 255 -19.50 9.46 -18.13
N LEU A 256 -20.71 9.38 -17.58
CA LEU A 256 -21.89 8.79 -18.24
C LEU A 256 -22.87 9.89 -18.62
N ARG A 257 -23.33 9.89 -19.88
CA ARG A 257 -24.30 10.85 -20.41
C ARG A 257 -25.65 10.22 -20.63
N PHE A 258 -26.71 10.93 -20.20
CA PHE A 258 -28.10 10.54 -20.33
C PHE A 258 -28.91 11.66 -20.99
N TYR A 259 -29.94 11.29 -21.74
CA TYR A 259 -30.74 12.23 -22.50
C TYR A 259 -32.23 11.93 -22.30
N ASN A 260 -33.08 12.99 -22.16
CA ASN A 260 -34.55 12.82 -22.17
C ASN A 260 -35.17 13.63 -23.28
N ALA A 261 -36.09 13.01 -23.98
CA ALA A 261 -36.93 13.68 -24.96
C ALA A 261 -38.04 14.48 -24.26
N LYS A 262 -38.41 15.62 -24.82
CA LYS A 262 -39.64 16.32 -24.43
C LYS A 262 -40.85 15.50 -24.82
N GLN A 263 -41.90 15.54 -23.99
CA GLN A 263 -43.18 14.95 -24.33
C GLN A 263 -43.81 15.70 -25.50
N GLY A 264 -44.44 14.96 -26.39
CA GLY A 264 -45.25 15.54 -27.48
C GLY A 264 -46.62 16.01 -26.96
N CYS A 265 -47.25 16.93 -27.67
CA CYS A 265 -48.64 17.33 -27.39
C CYS A 265 -49.54 17.05 -28.64
N ILE A 266 -50.76 16.74 -28.37
CA ILE A 266 -51.81 16.61 -29.40
C ILE A 266 -52.83 17.71 -29.14
N VAL A 267 -53.09 18.51 -30.22
CA VAL A 267 -54.17 19.50 -30.18
C VAL A 267 -55.36 18.95 -30.95
N VAL A 268 -56.49 18.72 -30.30
CA VAL A 268 -57.72 18.31 -30.93
C VAL A 268 -58.64 19.53 -31.02
N LYS A 269 -59.01 19.91 -32.26
CA LYS A 269 -59.96 20.99 -32.53
C LYS A 269 -61.27 20.34 -32.98
N LYS A 270 -62.40 20.73 -32.34
CA LYS A 270 -63.73 20.44 -32.83
C LYS A 270 -64.21 21.67 -33.63
N LEU A 271 -64.58 21.49 -34.90
CA LEU A 271 -65.16 22.50 -35.77
C LEU A 271 -66.68 22.51 -35.65
#